data_4b7e7b963d5040511a1a6bdd94d49055
#
_entry.id   4b7e7b963d5040511a1a6bdd94d49055
#
_cell.length_a   1.000
_cell.length_b   1.000
_cell.length_c   1.000
_cell.angle_alpha   90.00
_cell.angle_beta   90.00
_cell.angle_gamma   90.00
#
_symmetry.space_group_name_H-M   'P 1'
#
loop_
_entity.id
_entity.type
_entity.pdbx_description
1 polymer ?
#
loop_
_entity_poly.entity_id
_entity_poly.type
_entity_poly.pdbx_seq_one_letter_code
_entity_poly.pdbx_strand_id
1 'polypeptide(L)'
;MKMINQARREIVDRLYEEKINNKPRRVLTETVEAEAQTDASERDTVQAQAPYLTASVTTREQYEACRKAGLTEIYFENIIRRNQIEYEPREGELLIGGYGGLHYYKDCNPFITDYSFNVVNSVTCRKLHELGAKRITLSYELNRRQIADLIAAYRKDYGQAPALEMIVYGRAPLLFTKYCPLKKMEQCGICKQNRYELRDEYGTFPILSHEDCTTTILNGKILNLLDEMPSIEGVEAFRLNFTTETPEEVSRIVKEAKKKLEGSGGNSCFNRETDTRGHFNREII
;
A
#
# COMPACT_ATOMS: atom_id res chain seq x y z
N MET A 1 -35.29 27.09 -2.90
CA MET A 1 -34.54 25.87 -3.28
C MET A 1 -34.32 25.70 -4.78
N LYS A 2 -35.33 25.77 -5.68
CA LYS A 2 -35.12 25.64 -7.14
C LYS A 2 -34.15 26.67 -7.72
N MET A 3 -34.30 27.97 -7.37
CA MET A 3 -33.43 29.06 -7.86
C MET A 3 -31.97 28.90 -7.46
N ILE A 4 -31.69 28.45 -6.22
CA ILE A 4 -30.30 28.23 -5.74
C ILE A 4 -29.64 27.08 -6.51
N ASN A 5 -30.37 26.01 -6.75
CA ASN A 5 -29.85 24.87 -7.52
C ASN A 5 -29.63 25.23 -9.00
N GLN A 6 -30.45 26.11 -9.56
CA GLN A 6 -30.29 26.60 -10.94
C GLN A 6 -29.07 27.52 -11.05
N ALA A 7 -28.93 28.50 -10.15
CA ALA A 7 -27.75 29.37 -10.10
C ALA A 7 -26.45 28.58 -9.90
N ARG A 8 -26.48 27.53 -9.06
CA ARG A 8 -25.31 26.63 -8.86
C ARG A 8 -24.92 25.88 -10.14
N ARG A 9 -25.90 25.39 -10.90
CA ARG A 9 -25.64 24.73 -12.20
C ARG A 9 -25.05 25.71 -13.21
N GLU A 10 -25.63 26.88 -13.35
CA GLU A 10 -25.14 27.91 -14.27
C GLU A 10 -23.72 28.37 -13.96
N ILE A 11 -23.35 28.48 -12.66
CA ILE A 11 -21.98 28.80 -12.24
C ILE A 11 -21.02 27.65 -12.56
N VAL A 12 -21.41 26.40 -12.32
CA VAL A 12 -20.59 25.24 -12.63
C VAL A 12 -20.39 25.11 -14.14
N ASP A 13 -21.42 25.28 -14.94
CA ASP A 13 -21.35 25.21 -16.40
C ASP A 13 -20.45 26.32 -16.98
N ARG A 14 -20.53 27.56 -16.48
CA ARG A 14 -19.62 28.67 -16.84
C ARG A 14 -18.18 28.37 -16.45
N LEU A 15 -17.92 27.84 -15.26
CA LEU A 15 -16.58 27.45 -14.83
C LEU A 15 -16.02 26.32 -15.70
N TYR A 16 -16.88 25.43 -16.14
CA TYR A 16 -16.51 24.34 -17.06
C TYR A 16 -16.12 24.88 -18.43
N GLU A 17 -16.92 25.79 -18.99
CA GLU A 17 -16.65 26.44 -20.28
C GLU A 17 -15.39 27.31 -20.23
N GLU A 18 -15.21 28.14 -19.21
CA GLU A 18 -14.00 28.99 -19.08
C GLU A 18 -12.73 28.22 -18.82
N LYS A 19 -12.76 27.20 -17.94
CA LYS A 19 -11.52 26.49 -17.57
C LYS A 19 -11.17 25.32 -18.49
N ILE A 20 -12.12 24.66 -19.08
CA ILE A 20 -11.85 23.48 -19.91
C ILE A 20 -11.71 23.85 -21.38
N ASN A 21 -12.53 24.77 -21.89
CA ASN A 21 -12.45 25.18 -23.29
C ASN A 21 -11.32 26.19 -23.56
N ASN A 22 -10.88 26.97 -22.57
CA ASN A 22 -9.79 27.96 -22.69
C ASN A 22 -8.41 27.44 -22.30
N LYS A 23 -8.26 26.20 -21.87
CA LYS A 23 -6.93 25.61 -21.78
C LYS A 23 -6.47 25.23 -23.20
N PRO A 24 -5.39 25.84 -23.71
CA PRO A 24 -4.79 25.33 -24.93
C PRO A 24 -4.49 23.85 -24.65
N ARG A 25 -5.19 22.96 -25.36
CA ARG A 25 -4.79 21.56 -25.42
C ARG A 25 -3.37 21.60 -25.98
N ARG A 26 -2.35 21.39 -25.12
CA ARG A 26 -1.05 20.97 -25.56
C ARG A 26 -1.28 19.61 -26.23
N VAL A 27 -1.51 19.63 -27.52
CA VAL A 27 -1.32 18.48 -28.35
C VAL A 27 0.17 18.25 -28.26
N LEU A 28 0.61 17.25 -27.49
CA LEU A 28 1.96 16.73 -27.58
C LEU A 28 2.04 16.08 -28.96
N THR A 29 2.41 16.87 -29.95
CA THR A 29 2.69 16.42 -31.33
C THR A 29 4.06 15.79 -31.45
N GLU A 30 4.84 15.81 -30.40
CA GLU A 30 6.06 15.03 -30.29
C GLU A 30 5.71 13.74 -29.54
N THR A 31 5.66 12.63 -30.25
CA THR A 31 6.04 11.35 -29.68
C THR A 31 7.43 11.60 -29.10
N VAL A 32 7.50 11.81 -27.79
CA VAL A 32 8.76 11.66 -27.08
C VAL A 32 9.10 10.20 -27.27
N GLU A 33 9.86 9.91 -28.32
CA GLU A 33 10.67 8.72 -28.34
C GLU A 33 11.51 8.86 -27.07
N ALA A 34 11.17 8.06 -26.08
CA ALA A 34 11.96 7.95 -24.87
C ALA A 34 13.31 7.44 -25.36
N GLU A 35 14.24 8.38 -25.60
CA GLU A 35 15.64 8.02 -25.69
C GLU A 35 15.93 7.30 -24.39
N ALA A 36 16.05 6.00 -24.50
CA ALA A 36 16.59 5.16 -23.47
C ALA A 36 18.06 5.61 -23.28
N GLN A 37 18.25 6.67 -22.50
CA GLN A 37 19.56 6.95 -21.95
C GLN A 37 19.87 5.79 -21.02
N THR A 38 20.53 4.83 -21.60
CA THR A 38 21.23 3.74 -20.96
C THR A 38 22.44 4.32 -20.22
N ASP A 39 22.22 4.98 -19.10
CA ASP A 39 23.18 4.91 -18.01
C ASP A 39 22.92 3.59 -17.27
N ALA A 40 23.28 2.53 -17.95
CA ALA A 40 23.51 1.24 -17.36
C ALA A 40 24.83 1.31 -16.57
N SER A 41 24.84 2.03 -15.43
CA SER A 41 25.79 1.70 -14.39
C SER A 41 25.48 0.27 -13.98
N GLU A 42 26.47 -0.58 -14.16
CA GLU A 42 26.54 -2.00 -13.81
C GLU A 42 25.76 -2.32 -12.53
N ARG A 43 24.47 -2.60 -12.69
CA ARG A 43 23.75 -3.38 -11.68
C ARG A 43 23.86 -4.81 -12.21
N ASP A 44 24.74 -5.54 -11.56
CA ASP A 44 24.88 -6.98 -11.71
C ASP A 44 23.52 -7.61 -12.02
N THR A 45 23.53 -8.54 -12.95
CA THR A 45 22.43 -9.45 -13.22
C THR A 45 22.00 -10.08 -11.90
N VAL A 46 21.02 -9.45 -11.23
CA VAL A 46 20.44 -9.96 -10.00
C VAL A 46 19.80 -11.29 -10.37
N GLN A 47 20.48 -12.37 -10.00
CA GLN A 47 19.86 -13.70 -9.96
C GLN A 47 18.57 -13.54 -9.22
N ALA A 48 17.46 -14.02 -9.79
CA ALA A 48 16.16 -13.95 -9.18
C ALA A 48 16.23 -14.60 -7.78
N GLN A 49 16.39 -13.78 -6.75
CA GLN A 49 16.33 -14.26 -5.38
C GLN A 49 14.93 -14.80 -5.12
N ALA A 50 14.86 -15.88 -4.38
CA ALA A 50 13.56 -16.41 -3.95
C ALA A 50 12.80 -15.32 -3.17
N PRO A 51 11.49 -15.15 -3.39
CA PRO A 51 10.71 -14.15 -2.69
C PRO A 51 10.75 -14.38 -1.18
N TYR A 52 10.67 -13.29 -0.42
CA TYR A 52 10.75 -13.33 1.03
C TYR A 52 9.61 -12.56 1.71
N LEU A 53 9.50 -12.74 3.04
CA LEU A 53 8.45 -12.11 3.83
C LEU A 53 8.95 -10.84 4.49
N THR A 54 8.12 -9.80 4.44
CA THR A 54 8.23 -8.57 5.23
C THR A 54 7.00 -8.41 6.12
N ALA A 55 7.06 -7.52 7.08
CA ALA A 55 5.90 -7.18 7.89
C ALA A 55 5.80 -5.67 8.14
N SER A 56 4.56 -5.18 8.29
CA SER A 56 4.26 -3.87 8.86
C SER A 56 3.44 -4.08 10.13
N VAL A 57 3.78 -3.38 11.19
CA VAL A 57 3.18 -3.55 12.52
C VAL A 57 2.80 -2.21 13.13
N THR A 58 1.84 -2.23 14.07
CA THR A 58 1.34 -1.04 14.76
C THR A 58 1.77 -0.95 16.22
N THR A 59 2.27 -2.05 16.80
CA THR A 59 2.70 -2.08 18.21
C THR A 59 4.07 -2.72 18.36
N ARG A 60 4.73 -2.41 19.48
CA ARG A 60 6.04 -2.97 19.84
C ARG A 60 5.97 -4.47 20.06
N GLU A 61 4.89 -4.94 20.66
CA GLU A 61 4.66 -6.36 20.94
C GLU A 61 4.54 -7.18 19.64
N GLN A 62 3.84 -6.62 18.64
CA GLN A 62 3.76 -7.22 17.29
C GLN A 62 5.15 -7.26 16.61
N TYR A 63 5.95 -6.18 16.75
CA TYR A 63 7.31 -6.12 16.24
C TYR A 63 8.18 -7.24 16.84
N GLU A 64 8.16 -7.39 18.16
CA GLU A 64 8.91 -8.44 18.84
C GLU A 64 8.45 -9.85 18.47
N ALA A 65 7.14 -10.03 18.25
CA ALA A 65 6.58 -11.29 17.78
C ALA A 65 7.07 -11.64 16.37
N CYS A 66 7.10 -10.67 15.45
CA CYS A 66 7.67 -10.84 14.10
C CYS A 66 9.17 -11.19 14.16
N ARG A 67 9.95 -10.50 14.99
CA ARG A 67 11.38 -10.76 15.20
C ARG A 67 11.62 -12.17 15.72
N LYS A 68 10.90 -12.59 16.77
CA LYS A 68 10.98 -13.95 17.33
C LYS A 68 10.57 -15.02 16.34
N ALA A 69 9.63 -14.71 15.44
CA ALA A 69 9.24 -15.60 14.35
C ALA A 69 10.24 -15.60 13.17
N GLY A 70 11.35 -14.83 13.28
CA GLY A 70 12.48 -14.82 12.34
C GLY A 70 12.25 -13.97 11.10
N LEU A 71 11.48 -12.89 11.18
CA LEU A 71 11.45 -11.83 10.17
C LEU A 71 12.57 -10.82 10.46
N THR A 72 13.24 -10.37 9.40
CA THR A 72 14.32 -9.40 9.46
C THR A 72 13.90 -8.01 9.02
N GLU A 73 13.02 -7.91 8.04
CA GLU A 73 12.53 -6.66 7.50
C GLU A 73 11.10 -6.38 8.03
N ILE A 74 11.02 -5.42 8.95
CA ILE A 74 9.77 -5.09 9.66
C ILE A 74 9.65 -3.58 9.71
N TYR A 75 8.56 -3.07 9.13
CA TYR A 75 8.21 -1.65 9.17
C TYR A 75 7.42 -1.35 10.44
N PHE A 76 7.93 -0.45 11.26
CA PHE A 76 7.30 -0.01 12.51
C PHE A 76 7.48 1.49 12.74
N GLU A 77 8.64 1.93 13.22
CA GLU A 77 8.94 3.34 13.48
C GLU A 77 9.42 4.08 12.23
N ASN A 78 9.79 3.36 11.20
CA ASN A 78 10.29 3.88 9.92
C ASN A 78 9.20 4.12 8.86
N ILE A 79 7.94 4.17 9.27
CA ILE A 79 6.80 4.43 8.37
C ILE A 79 6.51 5.93 8.30
N ILE A 80 6.53 6.48 7.08
CA ILE A 80 6.08 7.85 6.77
C ILE A 80 4.69 7.75 6.17
N ARG A 81 3.67 8.09 6.94
CA ARG A 81 2.27 7.91 6.52
C ARG A 81 1.88 8.87 5.39
N ARG A 82 0.97 8.45 4.53
CA ARG A 82 0.46 9.23 3.38
C ARG A 82 0.05 10.66 3.72
N ASN A 83 -0.53 10.86 4.91
CA ASN A 83 -1.14 12.14 5.31
C ASN A 83 -0.29 12.90 6.34
N GLN A 84 0.93 12.47 6.58
CA GLN A 84 1.88 13.20 7.40
C GLN A 84 2.23 14.52 6.70
N ILE A 85 2.20 15.62 7.44
CA ILE A 85 2.46 16.98 6.92
C ILE A 85 3.73 17.58 7.52
N GLU A 86 4.20 17.06 8.65
CA GLU A 86 5.41 17.47 9.32
C GLU A 86 6.45 16.36 9.19
N TYR A 87 7.66 16.72 8.78
CA TYR A 87 8.74 15.79 8.55
C TYR A 87 9.95 16.19 9.37
N GLU A 88 10.55 15.19 10.00
CA GLU A 88 11.78 15.34 10.79
C GLU A 88 12.87 14.45 10.19
N PRO A 89 14.16 14.81 10.32
CA PRO A 89 15.25 13.93 9.91
C PRO A 89 15.12 12.54 10.54
N ARG A 90 15.32 11.51 9.74
CA ARG A 90 15.28 10.10 10.18
C ARG A 90 16.50 9.37 9.63
N GLU A 91 16.87 8.30 10.30
CA GLU A 91 17.95 7.43 9.85
C GLU A 91 17.40 6.12 9.29
N GLY A 92 18.18 5.48 8.42
CA GLY A 92 17.85 4.18 7.87
C GLY A 92 16.84 4.21 6.73
N GLU A 93 16.36 3.02 6.38
CA GLU A 93 15.41 2.82 5.29
C GLU A 93 13.98 3.13 5.73
N LEU A 94 13.24 3.86 4.90
CA LEU A 94 11.90 4.33 5.20
C LEU A 94 10.86 3.67 4.30
N LEU A 95 9.69 3.37 4.86
CA LEU A 95 8.49 3.05 4.12
C LEU A 95 7.68 4.33 3.93
N ILE A 96 7.65 4.87 2.72
CA ILE A 96 7.05 6.17 2.42
C ILE A 96 5.67 5.99 1.78
N GLY A 97 4.65 6.59 2.39
CA GLY A 97 3.25 6.50 1.96
C GLY A 97 2.74 7.69 1.15
N GLY A 98 3.52 8.72 0.88
CA GLY A 98 3.02 9.89 0.13
C GLY A 98 4.10 10.78 -0.46
N TYR A 99 3.69 11.58 -1.46
CA TYR A 99 4.61 12.44 -2.22
C TYR A 99 5.30 13.51 -1.36
N GLY A 100 4.68 14.00 -0.29
CA GLY A 100 5.32 14.93 0.65
C GLY A 100 6.53 14.29 1.34
N GLY A 101 6.36 13.08 1.89
CA GLY A 101 7.46 12.28 2.44
C GLY A 101 8.50 11.93 1.39
N LEU A 102 8.08 11.52 0.20
CA LEU A 102 9.00 11.25 -0.91
C LEU A 102 9.86 12.48 -1.23
N HIS A 103 9.24 13.66 -1.36
CA HIS A 103 9.98 14.88 -1.65
C HIS A 103 11.01 15.22 -0.56
N TYR A 104 10.66 15.00 0.71
CA TYR A 104 11.53 15.33 1.84
C TYR A 104 12.71 14.35 2.00
N TYR A 105 12.46 13.03 1.83
CA TYR A 105 13.44 12.00 2.19
C TYR A 105 14.22 11.39 1.02
N LYS A 106 13.78 11.54 -0.24
CA LYS A 106 14.36 10.82 -1.39
C LYS A 106 15.87 11.01 -1.60
N ASP A 107 16.40 12.16 -1.19
CA ASP A 107 17.82 12.52 -1.35
C ASP A 107 18.65 12.23 -0.07
N CYS A 108 17.99 11.86 1.04
CA CYS A 108 18.62 11.68 2.35
C CYS A 108 18.58 10.22 2.83
N ASN A 109 17.53 9.47 2.47
CA ASN A 109 17.27 8.13 2.99
C ASN A 109 17.03 7.12 1.87
N PRO A 110 17.50 5.88 1.99
CA PRO A 110 16.96 4.78 1.20
C PRO A 110 15.49 4.58 1.54
N PHE A 111 14.66 4.28 0.54
CA PHE A 111 13.23 4.15 0.78
C PHE A 111 12.53 3.11 -0.10
N ILE A 112 11.40 2.67 0.41
CA ILE A 112 10.42 1.82 -0.26
C ILE A 112 9.11 2.61 -0.32
N THR A 113 8.37 2.54 -1.44
CA THR A 113 7.07 3.20 -1.52
C THR A 113 5.97 2.28 -1.03
N ASP A 114 5.04 2.82 -0.24
CA ASP A 114 3.92 2.06 0.31
C ASP A 114 2.74 1.99 -0.69
N TYR A 115 1.81 1.07 -0.46
CA TYR A 115 0.62 0.83 -1.28
C TYR A 115 -0.18 2.10 -1.61
N SER A 116 -0.12 3.12 -0.76
CA SER A 116 -0.83 4.38 -0.90
C SER A 116 -0.35 5.28 -2.05
N PHE A 117 0.75 4.94 -2.71
CA PHE A 117 1.12 5.50 -4.03
C PHE A 117 0.23 4.97 -5.15
N ASN A 118 -0.55 3.94 -4.88
CA ASN A 118 -1.51 3.34 -5.80
C ASN A 118 -0.90 2.96 -7.16
N VAL A 119 0.23 2.27 -7.11
CA VAL A 119 0.97 1.87 -8.32
C VAL A 119 0.25 0.72 -9.00
N VAL A 120 -0.22 0.99 -10.23
CA VAL A 120 -1.03 0.05 -11.03
C VAL A 120 -0.50 -0.16 -12.46
N ASN A 121 0.63 0.47 -12.83
CA ASN A 121 1.21 0.34 -14.17
C ASN A 121 2.75 0.46 -14.15
N SER A 122 3.38 -0.02 -15.24
CA SER A 122 4.84 -0.05 -15.40
C SER A 122 5.49 1.34 -15.44
N VAL A 123 4.80 2.34 -16.01
CA VAL A 123 5.33 3.71 -16.15
C VAL A 123 5.48 4.39 -14.78
N THR A 124 4.43 4.31 -13.94
CA THR A 124 4.50 4.83 -12.57
C THR A 124 5.55 4.09 -11.75
N CYS A 125 5.63 2.76 -11.91
CA CYS A 125 6.64 1.93 -11.27
C CYS A 125 8.05 2.39 -11.67
N ARG A 126 8.31 2.58 -12.97
CA ARG A 126 9.60 3.09 -13.47
C ARG A 126 9.93 4.46 -12.88
N LYS A 127 8.95 5.37 -12.87
CA LYS A 127 9.16 6.72 -12.34
C LYS A 127 9.57 6.75 -10.87
N LEU A 128 8.99 5.88 -10.06
CA LEU A 128 9.34 5.77 -8.64
C LEU A 128 10.74 5.16 -8.44
N HIS A 129 11.14 4.17 -9.27
CA HIS A 129 12.52 3.66 -9.26
C HIS A 129 13.53 4.72 -9.70
N GLU A 130 13.23 5.55 -10.70
CA GLU A 130 14.06 6.69 -11.11
C GLU A 130 14.22 7.73 -9.99
N LEU A 131 13.23 7.89 -9.15
CA LEU A 131 13.27 8.75 -7.96
C LEU A 131 14.03 8.10 -6.77
N GLY A 132 14.55 6.88 -6.94
CA GLY A 132 15.37 6.20 -5.95
C GLY A 132 14.63 5.15 -5.09
N ALA A 133 13.37 4.85 -5.38
CA ALA A 133 12.67 3.79 -4.65
C ALA A 133 13.37 2.43 -4.87
N LYS A 134 13.82 1.79 -3.80
CA LYS A 134 14.44 0.47 -3.86
C LYS A 134 13.41 -0.61 -4.22
N ARG A 135 12.23 -0.53 -3.65
CA ARG A 135 11.11 -1.45 -3.87
C ARG A 135 9.79 -0.69 -3.85
N ILE A 136 8.82 -1.19 -4.57
CA ILE A 136 7.51 -0.56 -4.74
C ILE A 136 6.43 -1.50 -4.26
N THR A 137 5.63 -1.07 -3.29
CA THR A 137 4.46 -1.84 -2.86
C THR A 137 3.30 -1.60 -3.82
N LEU A 138 2.79 -2.67 -4.37
CA LEU A 138 1.66 -2.67 -5.30
C LEU A 138 0.36 -2.24 -4.62
N SER A 139 -0.56 -1.68 -5.40
CA SER A 139 -1.92 -1.35 -4.95
C SER A 139 -2.72 -2.61 -4.57
N TYR A 140 -3.58 -2.48 -3.56
CA TYR A 140 -4.60 -3.49 -3.22
C TYR A 140 -5.64 -3.74 -4.33
N GLU A 141 -5.73 -2.82 -5.28
CA GLU A 141 -6.72 -2.81 -6.36
C GLU A 141 -6.35 -3.76 -7.51
N LEU A 142 -5.08 -4.19 -7.58
CA LEU A 142 -4.59 -5.04 -8.66
C LEU A 142 -5.06 -6.49 -8.50
N ASN A 143 -5.53 -7.07 -9.61
CA ASN A 143 -5.75 -8.51 -9.70
C ASN A 143 -4.49 -9.24 -10.20
N ARG A 144 -4.51 -10.58 -10.13
CA ARG A 144 -3.40 -11.45 -10.55
C ARG A 144 -2.91 -11.13 -11.98
N ARG A 145 -3.84 -10.96 -12.92
CA ARG A 145 -3.50 -10.72 -14.33
C ARG A 145 -2.85 -9.35 -14.49
N GLN A 146 -3.40 -8.32 -13.87
CA GLN A 146 -2.85 -6.95 -13.94
C GLN A 146 -1.44 -6.87 -13.34
N ILE A 147 -1.15 -7.63 -12.27
CA ILE A 147 0.21 -7.73 -11.71
C ILE A 147 1.16 -8.37 -12.73
N ALA A 148 0.77 -9.49 -13.35
CA ALA A 148 1.58 -10.14 -14.38
C ALA A 148 1.80 -9.23 -15.60
N ASP A 149 0.75 -8.55 -16.07
CA ASP A 149 0.81 -7.61 -17.20
C ASP A 149 1.73 -6.41 -16.90
N LEU A 150 1.68 -5.85 -15.66
CA LEU A 150 2.57 -4.79 -15.21
C LEU A 150 4.04 -5.24 -15.27
N ILE A 151 4.34 -6.43 -14.74
CA ILE A 151 5.71 -6.98 -14.71
C ILE A 151 6.21 -7.25 -16.13
N ALA A 152 5.36 -7.83 -16.99
CA ALA A 152 5.68 -8.12 -18.37
C ALA A 152 5.96 -6.82 -19.18
N ALA A 153 5.09 -5.81 -19.01
CA ALA A 153 5.28 -4.51 -19.62
C ALA A 153 6.58 -3.84 -19.16
N TYR A 154 6.85 -3.87 -17.85
CA TYR A 154 8.08 -3.29 -17.30
C TYR A 154 9.34 -3.97 -17.86
N ARG A 155 9.35 -5.33 -17.90
CA ARG A 155 10.47 -6.09 -18.50
C ARG A 155 10.67 -5.76 -19.98
N LYS A 156 9.57 -5.69 -20.74
CA LYS A 156 9.60 -5.36 -22.15
C LYS A 156 10.19 -3.97 -22.42
N ASP A 157 9.74 -2.96 -21.65
CA ASP A 157 10.06 -1.56 -21.91
C ASP A 157 11.44 -1.15 -21.34
N TYR A 158 11.89 -1.82 -20.26
CA TYR A 158 13.10 -1.42 -19.52
C TYR A 158 14.16 -2.51 -19.37
N GLY A 159 13.96 -3.70 -19.95
CA GLY A 159 14.96 -4.77 -20.03
C GLY A 159 15.26 -5.50 -18.70
N GLN A 160 14.60 -5.13 -17.59
CA GLN A 160 14.82 -5.71 -16.26
C GLN A 160 13.48 -5.90 -15.53
N ALA A 161 13.46 -6.73 -14.47
CA ALA A 161 12.31 -6.86 -13.61
C ALA A 161 12.21 -5.67 -12.65
N PRO A 162 11.00 -5.18 -12.32
CA PRO A 162 10.82 -4.21 -11.24
C PRO A 162 11.02 -4.87 -9.88
N ALA A 163 11.58 -4.16 -8.91
CA ALA A 163 11.59 -4.59 -7.51
C ALA A 163 10.22 -4.28 -6.88
N LEU A 164 9.43 -5.32 -6.63
CA LEU A 164 8.05 -5.19 -6.18
C LEU A 164 7.81 -5.85 -4.83
N GLU A 165 6.93 -5.27 -4.06
CA GLU A 165 6.36 -5.84 -2.86
C GLU A 165 4.84 -5.91 -2.98
N MET A 166 4.24 -6.96 -2.46
CA MET A 166 2.80 -7.16 -2.47
C MET A 166 2.30 -7.46 -1.06
N ILE A 167 1.23 -6.78 -0.64
CA ILE A 167 0.57 -7.10 0.63
C ILE A 167 -0.31 -8.34 0.42
N VAL A 168 -0.03 -9.38 1.19
CA VAL A 168 -0.71 -10.68 1.08
C VAL A 168 -1.54 -11.03 2.31
N TYR A 169 -1.38 -10.27 3.41
CA TYR A 169 -2.14 -10.43 4.63
C TYR A 169 -2.40 -9.11 5.31
N GLY A 170 -3.60 -8.93 5.85
CA GLY A 170 -3.98 -7.82 6.73
C GLY A 170 -5.27 -7.13 6.33
N ARG A 171 -5.69 -6.17 7.14
CA ARG A 171 -6.93 -5.40 6.88
C ARG A 171 -6.62 -4.19 6.00
N ALA A 172 -7.24 -4.14 4.83
CA ALA A 172 -7.13 -2.96 3.96
C ALA A 172 -7.81 -1.76 4.62
N PRO A 173 -7.21 -0.55 4.56
CA PRO A 173 -7.87 0.68 5.01
C PRO A 173 -9.01 1.05 4.05
N LEU A 174 -10.20 1.31 4.61
CA LEU A 174 -11.37 1.76 3.86
C LEU A 174 -11.52 3.26 3.86
N LEU A 175 -11.22 3.90 5.00
CA LEU A 175 -11.39 5.33 5.18
C LEU A 175 -10.27 5.88 6.06
N PHE A 176 -9.72 7.02 5.63
CA PHE A 176 -8.88 7.86 6.45
C PHE A 176 -9.56 9.21 6.68
N THR A 177 -9.62 9.67 7.93
CA THR A 177 -10.30 10.91 8.27
C THR A 177 -9.62 11.66 9.40
N LYS A 178 -9.74 12.99 9.39
CA LYS A 178 -9.41 13.86 10.53
C LYS A 178 -10.53 13.89 11.59
N TYR A 179 -11.68 13.30 11.29
CA TYR A 179 -12.77 13.17 12.24
C TYR A 179 -12.46 12.04 13.22
N CYS A 180 -12.43 12.38 14.51
CA CYS A 180 -12.27 11.40 15.59
C CYS A 180 -13.64 11.07 16.19
N PRO A 181 -14.19 9.86 16.00
CA PRO A 181 -15.46 9.47 16.55
C PRO A 181 -15.45 9.46 18.10
N LEU A 182 -14.30 9.12 18.71
CA LEU A 182 -14.16 9.04 20.17
C LEU A 182 -14.23 10.43 20.82
N LYS A 183 -13.68 11.46 20.19
CA LYS A 183 -13.78 12.84 20.69
C LYS A 183 -15.24 13.29 20.75
N LYS A 184 -16.03 12.93 19.74
CA LYS A 184 -17.46 13.27 19.71
C LYS A 184 -18.28 12.53 20.78
N MET A 185 -17.82 11.36 21.19
CA MET A 185 -18.42 10.57 22.26
C MET A 185 -17.88 10.94 23.66
N GLU A 186 -17.15 12.06 23.77
CA GLU A 186 -16.50 12.56 24.99
C GLU A 186 -15.47 11.58 25.61
N GLN A 187 -14.95 10.69 24.80
CA GLN A 187 -13.97 9.67 25.19
C GLN A 187 -12.56 10.02 24.69
N CYS A 188 -12.20 11.29 24.69
CA CYS A 188 -10.87 11.72 24.29
C CYS A 188 -9.80 11.26 25.30
N GLY A 189 -8.62 10.85 24.81
CA GLY A 189 -7.48 10.43 25.65
C GLY A 189 -7.41 8.92 25.92
N ILE A 190 -8.47 8.15 25.68
CA ILE A 190 -8.47 6.70 25.89
C ILE A 190 -8.32 5.88 24.60
N CYS A 191 -8.16 6.56 23.46
CA CYS A 191 -8.08 5.92 22.14
C CYS A 191 -6.89 4.95 21.98
N LYS A 192 -5.83 5.10 22.80
CA LYS A 192 -4.68 4.20 22.82
C LYS A 192 -4.83 3.04 23.79
N GLN A 193 -5.81 3.10 24.71
CA GLN A 193 -5.99 2.11 25.77
C GLN A 193 -6.92 0.98 25.38
N ASN A 194 -7.82 1.22 24.44
CA ASN A 194 -8.86 0.29 24.05
C ASN A 194 -8.92 0.12 22.53
N ARG A 195 -9.43 -1.02 22.09
CA ARG A 195 -9.78 -1.28 20.69
C ARG A 195 -11.19 -0.78 20.45
N TYR A 196 -11.38 -0.06 19.37
CA TYR A 196 -12.67 0.49 18.95
C TYR A 196 -13.07 -0.05 17.59
N GLU A 197 -14.37 -0.19 17.39
CA GLU A 197 -14.95 -0.72 16.19
C GLU A 197 -16.16 0.11 15.78
N LEU A 198 -16.33 0.33 14.49
CA LEU A 198 -17.57 0.76 13.89
C LEU A 198 -18.38 -0.49 13.54
N ARG A 199 -19.66 -0.53 13.94
CA ARG A 199 -20.55 -1.62 13.58
C ARG A 199 -21.75 -1.10 12.80
N ASP A 200 -22.06 -1.75 11.70
CA ASP A 200 -23.25 -1.50 10.89
C ASP A 200 -23.91 -2.83 10.47
N GLU A 201 -24.86 -2.77 9.55
CA GLU A 201 -25.55 -3.96 9.01
C GLU A 201 -24.66 -4.86 8.16
N TYR A 202 -23.51 -4.37 7.65
CA TYR A 202 -22.57 -5.09 6.81
C TYR A 202 -21.44 -5.76 7.61
N GLY A 203 -21.20 -5.32 8.85
CA GLY A 203 -20.17 -5.93 9.68
C GLY A 203 -19.57 -5.05 10.74
N THR A 204 -18.39 -5.48 11.20
CA THR A 204 -17.62 -4.81 12.24
C THR A 204 -16.29 -4.36 11.64
N PHE A 205 -16.00 -3.07 11.73
CA PHE A 205 -14.87 -2.39 11.12
C PHE A 205 -13.96 -1.83 12.19
N PRO A 206 -12.75 -2.38 12.38
CA PRO A 206 -11.82 -1.87 13.37
C PRO A 206 -11.40 -0.43 13.08
N ILE A 207 -11.22 0.35 14.14
CA ILE A 207 -10.79 1.75 14.10
C ILE A 207 -9.37 1.83 14.65
N LEU A 208 -8.46 2.42 13.87
CA LEU A 208 -7.13 2.79 14.32
C LEU A 208 -7.08 4.29 14.54
N SER A 209 -6.78 4.71 15.77
CA SER A 209 -6.54 6.10 16.14
C SER A 209 -5.04 6.39 16.09
N HIS A 210 -4.66 7.49 15.44
CA HIS A 210 -3.28 7.91 15.30
C HIS A 210 -2.94 9.04 16.28
N GLU A 211 -1.64 9.30 16.48
CA GLU A 211 -1.14 10.33 17.43
C GLU A 211 -1.56 11.75 17.06
N ASP A 212 -1.69 12.03 15.77
CA ASP A 212 -2.15 13.28 15.21
C ASP A 212 -3.69 13.45 15.23
N CYS A 213 -4.38 12.61 16.02
CA CYS A 213 -5.85 12.56 16.11
C CYS A 213 -6.55 12.27 14.79
N THR A 214 -5.84 11.71 13.81
CA THR A 214 -6.46 11.13 12.63
C THR A 214 -6.93 9.71 12.90
N THR A 215 -7.86 9.23 12.10
CA THR A 215 -8.50 7.93 12.27
C THR A 215 -8.49 7.16 10.96
N THR A 216 -8.13 5.89 11.02
CA THR A 216 -8.28 4.94 9.91
C THR A 216 -9.35 3.91 10.27
N ILE A 217 -10.33 3.73 9.40
CA ILE A 217 -11.30 2.63 9.50
C ILE A 217 -10.81 1.51 8.59
N LEU A 218 -10.66 0.33 9.17
CA LEU A 218 -10.17 -0.84 8.47
C LEU A 218 -11.33 -1.71 7.95
N ASN A 219 -11.05 -2.48 6.90
CA ASN A 219 -12.00 -3.48 6.42
C ASN A 219 -12.35 -4.50 7.52
N GLY A 220 -13.62 -4.85 7.61
CA GLY A 220 -14.11 -5.89 8.52
C GLY A 220 -13.52 -7.27 8.21
N LYS A 221 -13.19 -7.54 6.94
CA LYS A 221 -12.52 -8.79 6.54
C LYS A 221 -11.02 -8.58 6.34
N ILE A 222 -10.25 -9.63 6.64
CA ILE A 222 -8.80 -9.69 6.46
C ILE A 222 -8.51 -10.09 5.01
N LEU A 223 -7.69 -9.32 4.30
CA LEU A 223 -7.07 -9.81 3.07
C LEU A 223 -6.17 -10.99 3.43
N ASN A 224 -6.41 -12.14 2.82
CA ASN A 224 -5.61 -13.34 3.04
C ASN A 224 -5.32 -14.03 1.70
N LEU A 225 -4.10 -13.82 1.22
CA LEU A 225 -3.56 -14.37 -0.03
C LEU A 225 -2.38 -15.32 0.24
N LEU A 226 -2.24 -15.84 1.46
CA LEU A 226 -1.12 -16.72 1.82
C LEU A 226 -1.07 -17.97 0.96
N ASP A 227 -2.22 -18.55 0.63
CA ASP A 227 -2.31 -19.73 -0.24
C ASP A 227 -1.95 -19.42 -1.69
N GLU A 228 -2.01 -18.16 -2.10
CA GLU A 228 -1.75 -17.71 -3.47
C GLU A 228 -0.27 -17.37 -3.72
N MET A 229 0.51 -17.07 -2.66
CA MET A 229 1.91 -16.62 -2.77
C MET A 229 2.78 -17.49 -3.68
N PRO A 230 2.74 -18.84 -3.60
CA PRO A 230 3.61 -19.68 -4.43
C PRO A 230 3.34 -19.56 -5.94
N SER A 231 2.18 -19.01 -6.31
CA SER A 231 1.76 -18.84 -7.72
C SER A 231 1.94 -17.42 -8.25
N ILE A 232 2.49 -16.52 -7.44
CA ILE A 232 2.74 -15.12 -7.82
C ILE A 232 4.21 -14.97 -8.21
N GLU A 233 4.44 -14.75 -9.48
CA GLU A 233 5.79 -14.61 -10.02
C GLU A 233 6.19 -13.15 -10.17
N GLY A 234 7.50 -12.88 -10.04
CA GLY A 234 8.09 -11.57 -10.29
C GLY A 234 7.86 -10.52 -9.20
N VAL A 235 7.37 -10.93 -8.04
CA VAL A 235 7.31 -10.14 -6.81
C VAL A 235 8.48 -10.56 -5.91
N GLU A 236 9.24 -9.58 -5.40
CA GLU A 236 10.42 -9.80 -4.57
C GLU A 236 10.05 -10.08 -3.11
N ALA A 237 9.05 -9.35 -2.59
CA ALA A 237 8.67 -9.47 -1.18
C ALA A 237 7.15 -9.56 -1.00
N PHE A 238 6.72 -10.38 -0.04
CA PHE A 238 5.35 -10.50 0.40
C PHE A 238 5.19 -9.91 1.80
N ARG A 239 4.35 -8.87 1.92
CA ARG A 239 4.14 -8.16 3.18
C ARG A 239 2.94 -8.66 3.95
N LEU A 240 3.15 -8.85 5.26
CA LEU A 240 2.12 -9.10 6.25
C LEU A 240 1.83 -7.80 7.01
N ASN A 241 0.62 -7.23 6.86
CA ASN A 241 0.21 -6.00 7.53
C ASN A 241 -0.56 -6.33 8.81
N PHE A 242 0.10 -6.23 9.95
CA PHE A 242 -0.50 -6.47 11.25
C PHE A 242 -1.03 -5.16 11.85
N THR A 243 -2.29 -5.16 12.26
CA THR A 243 -2.97 -3.99 12.82
C THR A 243 -3.64 -4.30 14.16
N THR A 244 -4.54 -5.28 14.17
CA THR A 244 -5.34 -5.66 15.36
C THR A 244 -4.96 -7.01 15.94
N GLU A 245 -4.03 -7.70 15.32
CA GLU A 245 -3.60 -9.04 15.71
C GLU A 245 -2.83 -9.01 17.04
N THR A 246 -3.05 -10.04 17.88
CA THR A 246 -2.23 -10.26 19.09
C THR A 246 -0.84 -10.77 18.73
N PRO A 247 0.15 -10.67 19.62
CA PRO A 247 1.49 -11.24 19.39
C PRO A 247 1.49 -12.73 19.07
N GLU A 248 0.57 -13.49 19.64
CA GLU A 248 0.38 -14.92 19.42
C GLU A 248 -0.13 -15.19 18.01
N GLU A 249 -1.13 -14.40 17.57
CA GLU A 249 -1.67 -14.45 16.21
C GLU A 249 -0.60 -14.07 15.18
N VAL A 250 0.16 -12.99 15.43
CA VAL A 250 1.30 -12.58 14.60
C VAL A 250 2.29 -13.74 14.43
N SER A 251 2.72 -14.35 15.54
CA SER A 251 3.67 -15.47 15.51
C SER A 251 3.14 -16.67 14.73
N ARG A 252 1.84 -16.98 14.87
CA ARG A 252 1.18 -18.06 14.15
C ARG A 252 1.14 -17.77 12.64
N ILE A 253 0.68 -16.56 12.26
CA ILE A 253 0.53 -16.17 10.86
C ILE A 253 1.87 -16.12 10.15
N VAL A 254 2.92 -15.57 10.78
CA VAL A 254 4.28 -15.56 10.20
C VAL A 254 4.79 -16.97 9.93
N LYS A 255 4.62 -17.90 10.89
CA LYS A 255 5.03 -19.31 10.72
C LYS A 255 4.26 -19.97 9.56
N GLU A 256 2.99 -19.68 9.44
CA GLU A 256 2.11 -20.20 8.39
C GLU A 256 2.51 -19.64 7.02
N ALA A 257 2.74 -18.33 6.92
CA ALA A 257 3.22 -17.68 5.71
C ALA A 257 4.57 -18.23 5.24
N LYS A 258 5.52 -18.49 6.15
CA LYS A 258 6.81 -19.12 5.82
C LYS A 258 6.62 -20.50 5.21
N LYS A 259 5.79 -21.36 5.82
CA LYS A 259 5.50 -22.70 5.29
C LYS A 259 4.89 -22.63 3.88
N LYS A 260 3.98 -21.68 3.64
CA LYS A 260 3.37 -21.50 2.32
C LYS A 260 4.40 -21.05 1.28
N LEU A 261 5.26 -20.12 1.64
CA LEU A 261 6.30 -19.61 0.75
C LEU A 261 7.32 -20.69 0.38
N GLU A 262 7.66 -21.56 1.32
CA GLU A 262 8.57 -22.71 1.12
C GLU A 262 7.93 -23.87 0.34
N GLY A 263 6.65 -23.74 -0.06
CA GLY A 263 5.93 -24.79 -0.76
C GLY A 263 5.61 -26.02 0.11
N SER A 264 5.79 -25.92 1.41
CA SER A 264 5.46 -26.97 2.38
C SER A 264 3.94 -27.04 2.52
N GLY A 265 3.28 -27.76 1.62
CA GLY A 265 1.83 -27.87 1.52
C GLY A 265 1.16 -28.20 2.86
N GLY A 266 0.17 -27.40 3.23
CA GLY A 266 -0.71 -27.56 4.37
C GLY A 266 -2.14 -27.31 3.95
N ASN A 267 -3.09 -27.46 4.88
CA ASN A 267 -4.47 -27.05 4.67
C ASN A 267 -4.54 -25.57 4.29
N SER A 268 -5.63 -25.17 3.61
CA SER A 268 -5.87 -23.76 3.29
C SER A 268 -5.90 -22.91 4.55
N CYS A 269 -5.20 -21.75 4.51
CA CYS A 269 -5.20 -20.75 5.57
C CYS A 269 -6.39 -19.79 5.47
N PHE A 270 -7.20 -19.90 4.42
CA PHE A 270 -8.29 -18.99 4.13
C PHE A 270 -9.58 -19.38 4.86
N ASN A 271 -10.11 -18.48 5.67
CA ASN A 271 -11.42 -18.62 6.33
C ASN A 271 -12.45 -17.72 5.64
N ARG A 272 -13.48 -18.32 5.02
CA ARG A 272 -14.52 -17.59 4.27
C ARG A 272 -15.34 -16.59 5.11
N GLU A 273 -15.44 -16.80 6.41
CA GLU A 273 -16.21 -15.93 7.30
C GLU A 273 -15.44 -14.65 7.62
N THR A 274 -14.13 -14.75 7.88
CA THR A 274 -13.30 -13.65 8.35
C THR A 274 -12.42 -13.03 7.26
N ASP A 275 -12.17 -13.77 6.16
CA ASP A 275 -11.19 -13.40 5.17
C ASP A 275 -11.82 -12.97 3.84
N THR A 276 -11.04 -12.24 3.08
CA THR A 276 -11.32 -11.85 1.69
C THR A 276 -10.06 -12.02 0.84
N ARG A 277 -10.24 -12.30 -0.44
CA ARG A 277 -9.16 -12.22 -1.44
C ARG A 277 -9.07 -10.85 -2.11
N GLY A 278 -9.84 -9.88 -1.65
CA GLY A 278 -9.88 -8.54 -2.24
C GLY A 278 -10.22 -8.59 -3.73
N HIS A 279 -9.46 -7.84 -4.52
CA HIS A 279 -9.58 -7.81 -5.98
C HIS A 279 -8.74 -8.87 -6.70
N PHE A 280 -7.91 -9.64 -5.98
CA PHE A 280 -6.90 -10.51 -6.57
C PHE A 280 -7.44 -11.52 -7.61
N ASN A 281 -8.65 -12.06 -7.38
CA ASN A 281 -9.30 -12.99 -8.29
C ASN A 281 -10.50 -12.37 -9.05
N ARG A 282 -10.66 -11.04 -9.03
CA ARG A 282 -11.77 -10.34 -9.69
C ARG A 282 -11.22 -9.32 -10.67
N GLU A 283 -11.85 -9.20 -11.83
CA GLU A 283 -11.61 -8.06 -12.71
C GLU A 283 -12.33 -6.83 -12.14
N ILE A 284 -11.64 -5.71 -12.07
CA ILE A 284 -12.26 -4.41 -11.85
C ILE A 284 -12.78 -4.01 -13.23
N ILE A 285 -14.12 -3.94 -13.34
CA ILE A 285 -14.83 -3.55 -14.57
C ILE A 285 -14.74 -2.03 -14.71
#